data_b4b584c78ce803e39ba6734ccc9a12de
#
_entry.id   b4b584c78ce803e39ba6734ccc9a12de
#
_cell.length_a   1.000
_cell.length_b   1.000
_cell.length_c   1.000
_cell.angle_alpha   90.00
_cell.angle_beta   90.00
_cell.angle_gamma   90.00
#
_symmetry.space_group_name_H-M   'P 1'
#
loop_
_entity.id
_entity.type
_entity.pdbx_description
1 polymer ?
#
loop_
_entity_poly.entity_id
_entity_poly.type
_entity_poly.pdbx_seq_one_letter_code
_entity_poly.pdbx_strand_id
1 'polypeptide(L)'
;MAKDFPALTTHHREFIDRQHFFFTATAAAGTRINISPRSTDQFRVLSDNAAIYLDRTGSGNETSAHLLADGRMTIMFCAVEGPPLILRLYGRGRVIVRGSAEYDGLLAGEFAATEPLGARQMVRLDFDLVKTSCGYGVPLMSYEGERDTMDRWAEAKGPDGIVDYC
;
A
#
# COMPACT_ATOMS: atom_id res chain seq x y z
N MET A 1 0.58 25.20 2.55
CA MET A 1 0.54 25.28 1.06
C MET A 1 0.99 23.96 0.49
N ALA A 2 0.41 23.52 -0.63
CA ALA A 2 0.86 22.31 -1.31
C ALA A 2 2.27 22.52 -1.89
N LYS A 3 3.10 21.46 -1.84
CA LYS A 3 4.45 21.47 -2.45
C LYS A 3 4.65 20.18 -3.21
N ASP A 4 5.34 20.27 -4.33
CA ASP A 4 5.71 19.18 -5.21
C ASP A 4 7.20 18.88 -5.12
N PHE A 5 7.55 17.59 -5.14
CA PHE A 5 8.92 17.11 -5.07
C PHE A 5 9.09 15.97 -6.10
N PRO A 6 10.26 15.83 -6.72
CA PRO A 6 10.51 14.75 -7.68
C PRO A 6 10.76 13.40 -7.01
N ALA A 7 11.01 13.38 -5.69
CA ALA A 7 11.38 12.19 -4.93
C ALA A 7 11.07 12.37 -3.44
N LEU A 8 11.08 11.28 -2.67
CA LEU A 8 11.02 11.32 -1.21
C LEU A 8 12.26 11.98 -0.64
N THR A 9 12.06 12.78 0.39
CA THR A 9 13.12 13.31 1.27
C THR A 9 13.16 12.49 2.56
N THR A 10 14.20 12.65 3.38
CA THR A 10 14.26 12.06 4.73
C THR A 10 13.01 12.41 5.55
N HIS A 11 12.57 13.66 5.52
CA HIS A 11 11.36 14.08 6.25
C HIS A 11 10.08 13.35 5.77
N HIS A 12 9.96 13.08 4.47
CA HIS A 12 8.82 12.30 3.94
C HIS A 12 8.86 10.85 4.43
N ARG A 13 10.06 10.23 4.49
CA ARG A 13 10.23 8.87 5.02
C ARG A 13 9.85 8.80 6.50
N GLU A 14 10.39 9.70 7.31
CA GLU A 14 10.04 9.81 8.73
C GLU A 14 8.53 10.06 8.95
N PHE A 15 7.89 10.79 8.05
CA PHE A 15 6.44 10.96 8.08
C PHE A 15 5.71 9.65 7.78
N ILE A 16 6.10 8.93 6.73
CA ILE A 16 5.51 7.63 6.35
C ILE A 16 5.64 6.62 7.49
N ASP A 17 6.81 6.54 8.12
CA ASP A 17 7.11 5.59 9.19
C ASP A 17 6.24 5.79 10.44
N ARG A 18 5.67 6.98 10.63
CA ARG A 18 4.75 7.29 11.73
C ARG A 18 3.28 7.02 11.40
N GLN A 19 2.95 6.66 10.15
CA GLN A 19 1.55 6.42 9.78
C GLN A 19 1.17 4.96 10.04
N HIS A 20 -0.06 4.75 10.47
CA HIS A 20 -0.61 3.41 10.75
C HIS A 20 -1.38 2.84 9.57
N PHE A 21 -1.79 3.69 8.63
CA PHE A 21 -2.50 3.28 7.42
C PHE A 21 -2.22 4.22 6.25
N PHE A 22 -2.50 3.71 5.06
CA PHE A 22 -2.45 4.47 3.82
C PHE A 22 -3.62 4.10 2.92
N PHE A 23 -3.86 4.92 1.91
CA PHE A 23 -4.83 4.65 0.86
C PHE A 23 -4.11 4.36 -0.45
N THR A 24 -4.61 3.36 -1.17
CA THR A 24 -4.28 3.18 -2.59
C THR A 24 -5.44 3.64 -3.44
N ALA A 25 -5.17 4.43 -4.47
CA ALA A 25 -6.16 4.83 -5.47
C ALA A 25 -5.67 4.39 -6.85
N THR A 26 -6.55 3.73 -7.60
CA THR A 26 -6.28 3.27 -8.97
C THR A 26 -7.47 3.52 -9.88
N ALA A 27 -7.21 3.68 -11.17
CA ALA A 27 -8.23 3.84 -12.18
C ALA A 27 -7.76 3.27 -13.52
N ALA A 28 -8.71 2.82 -14.32
CA ALA A 28 -8.50 2.48 -15.73
C ALA A 28 -9.60 3.09 -16.59
N ALA A 29 -9.38 3.19 -17.91
CA ALA A 29 -10.38 3.75 -18.82
C ALA A 29 -11.68 2.93 -18.75
N GLY A 30 -12.81 3.61 -18.63
CA GLY A 30 -14.14 2.98 -18.58
C GLY A 30 -14.50 2.33 -17.24
N THR A 31 -13.63 2.42 -16.22
CA THR A 31 -13.90 1.87 -14.87
C THR A 31 -14.24 2.97 -13.86
N ARG A 32 -14.72 2.55 -12.70
CA ARG A 32 -14.83 3.43 -11.53
C ARG A 32 -13.46 3.57 -10.86
N ILE A 33 -13.20 4.69 -10.19
CA ILE A 33 -12.01 4.86 -9.36
C ILE A 33 -12.13 3.90 -8.17
N ASN A 34 -11.09 3.10 -7.93
CA ASN A 34 -10.96 2.30 -6.74
C ASN A 34 -10.12 3.04 -5.69
N ILE A 35 -10.57 3.05 -4.44
CA ILE A 35 -9.83 3.56 -3.29
C ILE A 35 -9.92 2.53 -2.18
N SER A 36 -8.77 2.08 -1.66
CA SER A 36 -8.69 1.07 -0.61
C SER A 36 -7.76 1.51 0.52
N PRO A 37 -8.24 1.52 1.78
CA PRO A 37 -7.37 1.70 2.95
C PRO A 37 -6.56 0.43 3.22
N ARG A 38 -5.33 0.59 3.73
CA ARG A 38 -4.42 -0.51 4.05
C ARG A 38 -3.57 -0.15 5.27
N SER A 39 -3.21 -1.14 6.09
CA SER A 39 -2.23 -0.95 7.15
C SER A 39 -0.82 -0.76 6.60
N THR A 40 0.00 0.01 7.29
CA THR A 40 1.40 0.23 6.93
C THR A 40 2.33 -0.92 7.37
N ASP A 41 1.86 -1.88 8.12
CA ASP A 41 2.63 -3.07 8.55
C ASP A 41 3.25 -3.81 7.37
N GLN A 42 2.54 -3.87 6.22
CA GLN A 42 2.96 -4.50 4.98
C GLN A 42 3.49 -3.51 3.92
N PHE A 43 3.78 -2.27 4.29
CA PHE A 43 4.31 -1.25 3.38
C PHE A 43 5.82 -1.07 3.54
N ARG A 44 6.55 -0.92 2.43
CA ARG A 44 8.00 -0.64 2.42
C ARG A 44 8.35 0.41 1.38
N VAL A 45 9.23 1.34 1.74
CA VAL A 45 9.86 2.29 0.82
C VAL A 45 11.16 1.69 0.31
N LEU A 46 11.23 1.34 -0.98
CA LEU A 46 12.39 0.70 -1.59
C LEU A 46 13.50 1.70 -1.96
N SER A 47 13.11 2.88 -2.42
CA SER A 47 14.02 3.96 -2.82
C SER A 47 13.33 5.31 -2.68
N ASP A 48 13.99 6.39 -3.12
CA ASP A 48 13.37 7.72 -3.12
C ASP A 48 12.21 7.86 -4.11
N ASN A 49 12.06 6.90 -5.05
CA ASN A 49 11.03 6.90 -6.08
C ASN A 49 10.30 5.56 -6.23
N ALA A 50 10.43 4.63 -5.27
CA ALA A 50 9.74 3.34 -5.34
C ALA A 50 9.28 2.88 -3.96
N ALA A 51 8.07 2.30 -3.93
CA ALA A 51 7.50 1.68 -2.75
C ALA A 51 6.77 0.39 -3.12
N ILE A 52 6.62 -0.52 -2.17
CA ILE A 52 5.84 -1.74 -2.31
C ILE A 52 4.91 -1.94 -1.11
N TYR A 53 3.87 -2.69 -1.32
CA TYR A 53 3.15 -3.32 -0.22
C TYR A 53 2.78 -4.77 -0.58
N LEU A 54 2.74 -5.61 0.44
CA LEU A 54 2.24 -6.97 0.33
C LEU A 54 0.71 -6.93 0.42
N ASP A 55 0.05 -7.50 -0.57
CA ASP A 55 -1.40 -7.54 -0.69
C ASP A 55 -1.92 -8.93 -0.30
N ARG A 56 -2.88 -8.95 0.63
CA ARG A 56 -3.50 -10.18 1.12
C ARG A 56 -4.83 -10.44 0.41
N THR A 57 -5.20 -11.69 0.34
CA THR A 57 -6.48 -12.14 -0.23
C THR A 57 -7.65 -11.49 0.50
N GLY A 58 -8.53 -10.85 -0.24
CA GLY A 58 -9.73 -10.19 0.24
C GLY A 58 -10.82 -10.18 -0.84
N SER A 59 -11.96 -9.56 -0.55
CA SER A 59 -13.15 -9.56 -1.39
C SER A 59 -13.00 -8.85 -2.73
N GLY A 60 -12.00 -7.98 -2.90
CA GLY A 60 -11.80 -7.19 -4.11
C GLY A 60 -10.39 -7.32 -4.66
N ASN A 61 -10.25 -7.18 -5.98
CA ASN A 61 -8.99 -7.20 -6.69
C ASN A 61 -8.91 -6.09 -7.76
N GLU A 62 -9.68 -5.01 -7.57
CA GLU A 62 -9.79 -3.90 -8.53
C GLU A 62 -8.44 -3.23 -8.76
N THR A 63 -7.63 -3.09 -7.71
CA THR A 63 -6.26 -2.55 -7.84
C THR A 63 -5.47 -3.32 -8.89
N SER A 64 -5.44 -4.66 -8.81
CA SER A 64 -4.72 -5.51 -9.75
C SER A 64 -5.26 -5.34 -11.18
N ALA A 65 -6.58 -5.38 -11.34
CA ALA A 65 -7.22 -5.20 -12.65
C ALA A 65 -6.89 -3.83 -13.27
N HIS A 66 -6.93 -2.76 -12.49
CA HIS A 66 -6.60 -1.41 -12.97
C HIS A 66 -5.11 -1.28 -13.33
N LEU A 67 -4.22 -1.88 -12.54
CA LEU A 67 -2.78 -1.84 -12.81
C LEU A 67 -2.41 -2.61 -14.09
N LEU A 68 -3.07 -3.74 -14.35
CA LEU A 68 -2.90 -4.50 -15.59
C LEU A 68 -3.41 -3.72 -16.82
N ALA A 69 -4.49 -2.96 -16.67
CA ALA A 69 -5.11 -2.24 -17.77
C ALA A 69 -4.47 -0.87 -18.09
N ASP A 70 -4.06 -0.13 -17.06
CA ASP A 70 -3.61 1.28 -17.18
C ASP A 70 -2.30 1.55 -16.45
N GLY A 71 -2.17 1.04 -15.21
CA GLY A 71 -1.00 1.24 -14.36
C GLY A 71 -1.02 2.53 -13.54
N ARG A 72 -1.96 3.47 -13.73
CA ARG A 72 -2.03 4.70 -12.91
C ARG A 72 -2.37 4.38 -11.48
N MET A 73 -1.56 4.90 -10.55
CA MET A 73 -1.73 4.67 -9.13
C MET A 73 -1.31 5.87 -8.31
N THR A 74 -2.01 6.09 -7.21
CA THR A 74 -1.64 7.03 -6.16
C THR A 74 -1.65 6.30 -4.82
N ILE A 75 -0.61 6.52 -4.02
CA ILE A 75 -0.61 6.17 -2.60
C ILE A 75 -0.72 7.46 -1.81
N MET A 76 -1.60 7.49 -0.80
CA MET A 76 -1.81 8.65 0.06
C MET A 76 -1.70 8.26 1.53
N PHE A 77 -0.93 9.05 2.26
CA PHE A 77 -0.90 9.07 3.73
C PHE A 77 -1.50 10.36 4.24
N CYS A 78 -2.17 10.30 5.38
CA CYS A 78 -2.67 11.49 6.06
C CYS A 78 -2.45 11.35 7.57
N ALA A 79 -1.87 12.37 8.19
CA ALA A 79 -1.66 12.39 9.62
C ALA A 79 -3.01 12.50 10.35
N VAL A 80 -3.35 11.46 11.11
CA VAL A 80 -4.47 11.49 12.07
C VAL A 80 -3.98 11.76 13.48
N GLU A 81 -2.66 11.72 13.70
CA GLU A 81 -1.98 12.05 14.94
C GLU A 81 -0.85 13.04 14.68
N GLY A 82 -0.49 13.84 15.68
CA GLY A 82 0.62 14.80 15.59
C GLY A 82 0.39 15.94 14.60
N PRO A 83 1.46 16.50 14.03
CA PRO A 83 1.36 17.62 13.10
C PRO A 83 0.63 17.25 11.80
N PRO A 84 -0.33 18.09 11.34
CA PRO A 84 -1.15 17.77 10.18
C PRO A 84 -0.33 17.79 8.88
N LEU A 85 -0.42 16.72 8.12
CA LEU A 85 0.20 16.58 6.80
C LEU A 85 -0.55 15.54 5.98
N ILE A 86 -0.70 15.80 4.68
CA ILE A 86 -1.09 14.79 3.69
C ILE A 86 0.07 14.64 2.72
N LEU A 87 0.50 13.40 2.48
CA LEU A 87 1.53 13.04 1.51
C LEU A 87 0.92 12.14 0.44
N ARG A 88 1.17 12.44 -0.84
CA ARG A 88 0.74 11.61 -1.97
C ARG A 88 1.93 11.25 -2.84
N LEU A 89 1.99 9.99 -3.25
CA LEU A 89 2.93 9.44 -4.21
C LEU A 89 2.15 9.13 -5.48
N TYR A 90 2.46 9.81 -6.57
CA TYR A 90 1.81 9.63 -7.87
C TYR A 90 2.77 8.93 -8.83
N GLY A 91 2.28 7.91 -9.53
CA GLY A 91 3.12 7.18 -10.47
C GLY A 91 2.41 6.02 -11.15
N ARG A 92 3.20 5.02 -11.52
CA ARG A 92 2.72 3.80 -12.16
C ARG A 92 2.94 2.61 -11.25
N GLY A 93 1.85 1.90 -11.00
CA GLY A 93 1.87 0.67 -10.22
C GLY A 93 1.93 -0.56 -11.13
N ARG A 94 2.44 -1.64 -10.58
CA ARG A 94 2.38 -2.97 -11.19
C ARG A 94 2.24 -4.04 -10.11
N VAL A 95 1.68 -5.17 -10.54
CA VAL A 95 1.56 -6.37 -9.69
C VAL A 95 2.83 -7.20 -9.82
N ILE A 96 3.31 -7.72 -8.69
CA ILE A 96 4.37 -8.72 -8.61
C ILE A 96 3.71 -10.01 -8.14
N VAL A 97 3.73 -11.00 -9.01
CA VAL A 97 3.03 -12.27 -8.79
C VAL A 97 3.74 -13.09 -7.71
N ARG A 98 2.98 -13.62 -6.75
CA ARG A 98 3.47 -14.51 -5.70
C ARG A 98 4.17 -15.73 -6.31
N GLY A 99 5.32 -16.12 -5.74
CA GLY A 99 6.14 -17.22 -6.22
C GLY A 99 6.99 -16.90 -7.46
N SER A 100 7.00 -15.64 -7.93
CA SER A 100 7.99 -15.21 -8.90
C SER A 100 9.34 -14.92 -8.23
N ALA A 101 10.45 -15.05 -8.98
CA ALA A 101 11.78 -14.72 -8.44
C ALA A 101 11.88 -13.30 -7.87
N GLU A 102 11.15 -12.33 -8.45
CA GLU A 102 11.08 -10.97 -7.93
C GLU A 102 10.34 -10.92 -6.59
N TYR A 103 9.19 -11.61 -6.50
CA TYR A 103 8.43 -11.71 -5.25
C TYR A 103 9.28 -12.31 -4.13
N ASP A 104 9.92 -13.44 -4.39
CA ASP A 104 10.73 -14.15 -3.40
C ASP A 104 11.93 -13.32 -2.94
N GLY A 105 12.58 -12.61 -3.86
CA GLY A 105 13.67 -11.68 -3.54
C GLY A 105 13.22 -10.53 -2.65
N LEU A 106 12.07 -9.92 -2.94
CA LEU A 106 11.50 -8.84 -2.14
C LEU A 106 11.01 -9.35 -0.77
N LEU A 107 10.41 -10.53 -0.72
CA LEU A 107 9.98 -11.14 0.54
C LEU A 107 11.18 -11.36 1.47
N ALA A 108 12.29 -11.88 0.94
CA ALA A 108 13.51 -12.09 1.70
C ALA A 108 14.17 -10.78 2.16
N GLY A 109 14.26 -9.78 1.27
CA GLY A 109 14.98 -8.53 1.53
C GLY A 109 14.17 -7.55 2.39
N GLU A 110 12.89 -7.38 2.12
CA GLU A 110 12.07 -6.30 2.69
C GLU A 110 11.12 -6.76 3.80
N PHE A 111 10.79 -8.05 3.84
CA PHE A 111 9.83 -8.63 4.79
C PHE A 111 10.46 -9.72 5.67
N ALA A 112 11.80 -9.78 5.76
CA ALA A 112 12.56 -10.75 6.55
C ALA A 112 12.11 -12.22 6.30
N ALA A 113 11.78 -12.55 5.06
CA ALA A 113 11.24 -13.83 4.62
C ALA A 113 9.95 -14.26 5.34
N THR A 114 9.23 -13.31 5.95
CA THR A 114 7.98 -13.58 6.66
C THR A 114 6.80 -13.27 5.75
N GLU A 115 6.15 -14.32 5.26
CA GLU A 115 4.94 -14.21 4.44
C GLU A 115 3.70 -14.42 5.31
N PRO A 116 2.79 -13.42 5.43
CA PRO A 116 1.56 -13.61 6.19
C PRO A 116 0.63 -14.59 5.45
N LEU A 117 -0.12 -15.36 6.23
CA LEU A 117 -1.12 -16.26 5.66
C LEU A 117 -2.14 -15.44 4.84
N GLY A 118 -2.48 -15.94 3.65
CA GLY A 118 -3.35 -15.25 2.71
C GLY A 118 -2.63 -14.21 1.83
N ALA A 119 -1.30 -14.15 1.83
CA ALA A 119 -0.54 -13.37 0.87
C ALA A 119 -0.92 -13.77 -0.56
N ARG A 120 -1.23 -12.78 -1.41
CA ARG A 120 -1.69 -12.99 -2.78
C ARG A 120 -0.67 -12.49 -3.82
N GLN A 121 -0.14 -11.33 -3.60
CA GLN A 121 0.75 -10.61 -4.51
C GLN A 121 1.46 -9.49 -3.78
N MET A 122 2.45 -8.87 -4.39
CA MET A 122 2.90 -7.55 -4.01
C MET A 122 2.48 -6.53 -5.05
N VAL A 123 2.26 -5.30 -4.63
CA VAL A 123 2.02 -4.17 -5.52
C VAL A 123 3.17 -3.18 -5.35
N ARG A 124 3.87 -2.91 -6.46
CA ARG A 124 4.92 -1.92 -6.53
C ARG A 124 4.39 -0.65 -7.18
N LEU A 125 4.74 0.50 -6.62
CA LEU A 125 4.56 1.82 -7.20
C LEU A 125 5.94 2.43 -7.49
N ASP A 126 6.20 2.72 -8.74
CA ASP A 126 7.29 3.61 -9.17
C ASP A 126 6.66 5.00 -9.38
N PHE A 127 7.12 6.01 -8.62
CA PHE A 127 6.50 7.34 -8.60
C PHE A 127 7.50 8.42 -9.01
N ASP A 128 6.99 9.42 -9.70
CA ASP A 128 7.73 10.57 -10.24
C ASP A 128 7.30 11.90 -9.66
N LEU A 129 6.22 11.89 -8.85
CA LEU A 129 5.72 13.05 -8.15
C LEU A 129 5.35 12.70 -6.72
N VAL A 130 5.95 13.39 -5.77
CA VAL A 130 5.59 13.42 -4.35
C VAL A 130 4.94 14.76 -4.05
N LYS A 131 3.72 14.77 -3.54
CA LYS A 131 2.99 16.01 -3.22
C LYS A 131 2.58 16.04 -1.76
N THR A 132 2.91 17.14 -1.09
CA THR A 132 2.44 17.42 0.27
C THR A 132 1.31 18.44 0.27
N SER A 133 0.43 18.34 1.27
CA SER A 133 -0.64 19.30 1.56
C SER A 133 -0.78 19.49 3.06
N CYS A 134 -1.36 20.61 3.51
CA CYS A 134 -1.40 20.98 4.93
C CYS A 134 -2.13 19.99 5.85
N GLY A 135 -3.11 19.21 5.35
CA GLY A 135 -3.83 18.24 6.17
C GLY A 135 -4.75 18.82 7.25
N TYR A 136 -5.00 20.13 7.27
CA TYR A 136 -5.78 20.80 8.34
C TYR A 136 -7.23 20.30 8.46
N GLY A 137 -7.79 19.72 7.41
CA GLY A 137 -9.14 19.14 7.42
C GLY A 137 -9.16 17.68 7.87
N VAL A 138 -8.02 17.06 8.14
CA VAL A 138 -7.95 15.68 8.64
C VAL A 138 -8.22 15.69 10.14
N PRO A 139 -9.23 14.95 10.65
CA PRO A 139 -9.51 14.91 12.07
C PRO A 139 -8.43 14.17 12.85
N LEU A 140 -8.27 14.51 14.12
CA LEU A 140 -7.42 13.75 15.03
C LEU A 140 -8.11 12.45 15.43
N MET A 141 -7.34 11.36 15.48
CA MET A 141 -7.76 10.03 15.93
C MET A 141 -6.65 9.43 16.76
N SER A 142 -6.98 8.53 17.70
CA SER A 142 -6.02 7.73 18.44
C SER A 142 -5.90 6.35 17.81
N TYR A 143 -4.68 5.90 17.62
CA TYR A 143 -4.43 4.53 17.17
C TYR A 143 -4.55 3.55 18.35
N GLU A 144 -5.43 2.55 18.21
CA GLU A 144 -5.66 1.53 19.25
C GLU A 144 -4.95 0.21 18.94
N GLY A 145 -4.61 -0.04 17.66
CA GLY A 145 -3.91 -1.26 17.24
C GLY A 145 -4.41 -1.80 15.89
N GLU A 146 -3.71 -2.81 15.41
CA GLU A 146 -4.10 -3.54 14.20
C GLU A 146 -5.27 -4.49 14.47
N ARG A 147 -6.05 -4.78 13.43
CA ARG A 147 -7.11 -5.80 13.49
C ARG A 147 -6.53 -7.17 13.19
N ASP A 148 -6.83 -8.15 14.03
CA ASP A 148 -6.47 -9.57 13.82
C ASP A 148 -7.51 -10.35 12.96
N THR A 149 -8.56 -9.67 12.52
CA THR A 149 -9.70 -10.30 11.81
C THR A 149 -9.25 -11.04 10.55
N MET A 150 -8.29 -10.46 9.80
CA MET A 150 -7.78 -11.10 8.58
C MET A 150 -6.91 -12.33 8.90
N ASP A 151 -6.13 -12.29 9.97
CA ASP A 151 -5.32 -13.42 10.40
C ASP A 151 -6.20 -14.57 10.85
N ARG A 152 -7.18 -14.31 11.71
CA ARG A 152 -8.16 -15.30 12.15
C ARG A 152 -8.97 -15.90 11.01
N TRP A 153 -9.37 -15.06 10.02
CA TRP A 153 -10.07 -15.55 8.84
C TRP A 153 -9.18 -16.47 8.00
N ALA A 154 -7.93 -16.09 7.75
CA ALA A 154 -6.99 -16.88 6.97
C ALA A 154 -6.61 -18.18 7.67
N GLU A 155 -6.42 -18.18 8.99
CA GLU A 155 -6.19 -19.36 9.81
C GLU A 155 -7.40 -20.33 9.75
N ALA A 156 -8.61 -19.79 9.90
CA ALA A 156 -9.83 -20.61 9.82
C ALA A 156 -10.06 -21.24 8.45
N LYS A 157 -9.63 -20.57 7.36
CA LYS A 157 -9.67 -21.11 6.00
C LYS A 157 -8.61 -22.18 5.75
N GLY A 158 -7.44 -22.02 6.35
CA GLY A 158 -6.26 -22.82 6.06
C GLY A 158 -5.69 -22.57 4.64
N PRO A 159 -4.50 -23.10 4.34
CA PRO A 159 -3.84 -22.87 3.05
C PRO A 159 -4.69 -23.29 1.84
N ASP A 160 -5.30 -24.46 1.89
CA ASP A 160 -6.11 -25.00 0.80
C ASP A 160 -7.39 -24.18 0.59
N GLY A 161 -8.08 -23.82 1.68
CA GLY A 161 -9.29 -22.99 1.61
C GLY A 161 -9.02 -21.56 1.14
N ILE A 162 -7.80 -21.03 1.27
CA ILE A 162 -7.39 -19.75 0.68
C ILE A 162 -7.19 -19.90 -0.83
N VAL A 163 -6.56 -20.98 -1.28
CA VAL A 163 -6.39 -21.27 -2.72
C VAL A 163 -7.75 -21.40 -3.41
N ASP A 164 -8.68 -22.13 -2.80
CA ASP A 164 -10.04 -22.31 -3.36
C ASP A 164 -10.85 -21.01 -3.40
N TYR A 165 -10.50 -20.02 -2.56
CA TYR A 165 -11.17 -18.72 -2.51
C TYR A 165 -10.64 -17.72 -3.57
N CYS A 166 -9.41 -17.87 -4.04
CA CYS A 166 -8.77 -16.97 -5.02
C CYS A 166 -9.10 -17.34 -6.46
#